data_6acd8e7bd1d689055fa631a36d5a9bc5
#
_entry.id   6acd8e7bd1d689055fa631a36d5a9bc5
#
_cell.length_a   1.000
_cell.length_b   1.000
_cell.length_c   1.000
_cell.angle_alpha   90.00
_cell.angle_beta   90.00
_cell.angle_gamma   90.00
#
_symmetry.space_group_name_H-M   'P 1'
#
loop_
_entity.id
_entity.type
_entity.pdbx_description
1 polymer ?
#
loop_
_entity_poly.entity_id
_entity_poly.type
_entity_poly.pdbx_seq_one_letter_code
_entity_poly.pdbx_strand_id
1 'polypeptide(L)'
;AATKRYRQLAQRNKNENIMTESHFPYQRLRRTRSTRFIRDMVAENSLSPADFIWPLFVCEGTNIYEPIASMPGVGRHSIDKLIEQAKRAVQLGIPAIALFPKTPEALKTANGTEAVNKGNLICEAVREVKGAFPELGIVCDVALDPYTDHGHDGLLDKAGHIVNDATVEILVEQARTLAEAGCDIIAPSDMMDGRVGAIRDMLEASNFPNVMIMSYAAKYASAFYGPFRDAVGAGSKLGGDGKKPIRWIPQIVMKPCAR
;
A
#
# COMPACT_ATOMS: atom_id res chain seq x y z
N ALA A 1 48.29 38.59 -4.63
CA ALA A 1 47.11 39.22 -3.97
C ALA A 1 46.22 38.20 -3.26
N ALA A 2 45.94 37.05 -3.85
CA ALA A 2 45.09 36.00 -3.26
C ALA A 2 45.64 35.41 -1.95
N THR A 3 46.96 35.16 -1.88
CA THR A 3 47.61 34.53 -0.73
C THR A 3 47.57 35.41 0.54
N LYS A 4 47.61 36.72 0.38
CA LYS A 4 47.57 37.67 1.50
C LYS A 4 46.16 37.76 2.10
N ARG A 5 45.15 37.66 1.27
CA ARG A 5 43.74 37.66 1.67
C ARG A 5 43.37 36.35 2.43
N TYR A 6 43.95 35.23 2.01
CA TYR A 6 43.76 33.95 2.70
C TYR A 6 44.41 33.93 4.09
N ARG A 7 45.63 34.52 4.27
CA ARG A 7 46.26 34.59 5.58
C ARG A 7 45.53 35.51 6.55
N GLN A 8 44.97 36.62 6.09
CA GLN A 8 44.14 37.50 6.91
C GLN A 8 42.85 36.87 7.38
N LEU A 9 42.18 36.06 6.52
CA LEU A 9 40.97 35.33 6.90
C LEU A 9 41.32 34.20 7.92
N ALA A 10 42.41 33.49 7.74
CA ALA A 10 42.87 32.47 8.70
C ALA A 10 43.23 33.02 10.06
N GLN A 11 43.74 34.27 10.15
CA GLN A 11 44.13 34.94 11.42
C GLN A 11 42.88 35.45 12.17
N ARG A 12 41.83 35.84 11.46
CA ARG A 12 40.56 36.30 12.03
C ARG A 12 39.81 35.19 12.75
N ASN A 13 39.93 33.95 12.27
CA ASN A 13 39.24 32.76 12.85
C ASN A 13 39.95 32.19 14.11
N LYS A 14 41.13 32.67 14.49
CA LYS A 14 41.82 32.19 15.68
C LYS A 14 41.37 32.87 16.97
N ASN A 15 40.68 33.98 16.90
CA ASN A 15 40.34 34.79 18.08
C ASN A 15 38.86 34.74 18.49
N GLU A 16 38.04 34.00 17.75
CA GLU A 16 36.62 33.80 18.09
C GLU A 16 36.35 32.32 18.27
N ASN A 17 35.97 31.93 19.49
CA ASN A 17 35.39 30.61 19.82
C ASN A 17 34.03 30.48 19.17
N ILE A 18 33.99 30.56 17.84
CA ILE A 18 32.80 30.38 17.05
C ILE A 18 32.75 28.90 16.71
N MET A 19 31.76 28.17 17.22
CA MET A 19 31.25 26.99 16.52
C MET A 19 31.03 27.46 15.09
N THR A 20 31.91 27.07 14.20
CA THR A 20 32.00 27.60 12.84
C THR A 20 30.69 27.29 12.12
N GLU A 21 29.80 28.27 12.06
CA GLU A 21 28.76 28.25 11.04
C GLU A 21 29.47 28.08 9.71
N SER A 22 29.26 26.91 9.14
CA SER A 22 29.89 26.51 7.89
C SER A 22 29.38 27.42 6.77
N HIS A 23 30.20 28.33 6.24
CA HIS A 23 29.82 29.30 5.23
C HIS A 23 30.79 29.34 4.05
N PHE A 24 30.30 29.87 2.93
CA PHE A 24 31.15 30.10 1.76
C PHE A 24 32.34 31.04 2.08
N PRO A 25 33.56 30.77 1.56
CA PRO A 25 33.95 29.75 0.59
C PRO A 25 34.37 28.38 1.19
N TYR A 26 34.35 28.23 2.50
CA TYR A 26 34.82 27.02 3.19
C TYR A 26 33.83 25.86 3.00
N GLN A 27 32.54 26.14 3.11
CA GLN A 27 31.47 25.20 2.76
C GLN A 27 31.09 25.36 1.30
N ARG A 28 31.17 24.27 0.55
CA ARG A 28 30.76 24.18 -0.85
C ARG A 28 30.02 22.86 -1.05
N LEU A 29 28.71 22.89 -0.93
CA LEU A 29 27.84 21.69 -1.05
C LEU A 29 27.96 20.99 -2.41
N ARG A 30 28.42 21.69 -3.46
CA ARG A 30 28.67 21.06 -4.76
C ARG A 30 29.81 20.07 -4.78
N ARG A 31 30.73 20.07 -3.78
CA ARG A 31 31.86 19.14 -3.71
C ARG A 31 31.36 17.70 -3.68
N THR A 32 30.32 17.42 -2.89
CA THR A 32 29.73 16.08 -2.75
C THR A 32 28.93 15.62 -3.97
N ARG A 33 28.76 16.49 -4.98
CA ARG A 33 27.99 16.21 -6.21
C ARG A 33 28.85 16.24 -7.47
N SER A 34 30.14 16.59 -7.36
CA SER A 34 30.99 16.95 -8.52
C SER A 34 31.37 15.75 -9.38
N THR A 35 31.58 14.59 -8.79
CA THR A 35 31.99 13.36 -9.49
C THR A 35 31.08 12.20 -9.11
N ARG A 36 31.09 11.14 -9.94
CA ARG A 36 30.28 9.94 -9.70
C ARG A 36 30.67 9.28 -8.39
N PHE A 37 31.95 8.99 -8.18
CA PHE A 37 32.41 8.28 -6.98
C PHE A 37 32.04 9.01 -5.69
N ILE A 38 32.11 10.36 -5.66
CA ILE A 38 31.72 11.13 -4.49
C ILE A 38 30.20 11.03 -4.27
N ARG A 39 29.40 11.15 -5.35
CA ARG A 39 27.94 10.98 -5.22
C ARG A 39 27.58 9.59 -4.70
N ASP A 40 28.25 8.55 -5.19
CA ASP A 40 28.05 7.17 -4.73
C ASP A 40 28.43 6.99 -3.24
N MET A 41 29.52 7.65 -2.81
CA MET A 41 29.98 7.62 -1.40
C MET A 41 29.04 8.33 -0.42
N VAL A 42 28.38 9.40 -0.85
CA VAL A 42 27.49 10.21 0.02
C VAL A 42 26.02 9.89 -0.19
N ALA A 43 25.70 8.91 -1.02
CA ALA A 43 24.32 8.48 -1.22
C ALA A 43 23.77 7.86 0.09
N GLU A 44 22.70 8.46 0.62
CA GLU A 44 22.07 8.00 1.86
C GLU A 44 21.03 6.90 1.60
N ASN A 45 20.55 6.80 0.36
CA ASN A 45 19.53 5.84 -0.05
C ASN A 45 20.03 4.97 -1.20
N SER A 46 19.73 3.69 -1.13
CA SER A 46 19.87 2.74 -2.23
C SER A 46 18.51 2.11 -2.53
N LEU A 47 18.31 1.70 -3.77
CA LEU A 47 17.10 1.00 -4.19
C LEU A 47 17.49 -0.40 -4.66
N SER A 48 16.84 -1.41 -4.09
CA SER A 48 17.02 -2.82 -4.42
C SER A 48 15.66 -3.48 -4.68
N PRO A 49 15.60 -4.66 -5.28
CA PRO A 49 14.34 -5.42 -5.41
C PRO A 49 13.63 -5.66 -4.07
N ALA A 50 14.39 -5.71 -2.95
CA ALA A 50 13.85 -5.92 -1.61
C ALA A 50 13.02 -4.73 -1.08
N ASP A 51 13.09 -3.58 -1.73
CA ASP A 51 12.31 -2.38 -1.38
C ASP A 51 10.91 -2.37 -2.03
N PHE A 52 10.56 -3.39 -2.83
CA PHE A 52 9.31 -3.42 -3.58
C PHE A 52 8.33 -4.46 -3.05
N ILE A 53 7.04 -4.09 -3.10
CA ILE A 53 5.90 -5.01 -3.07
C ILE A 53 5.22 -4.91 -4.44
N TRP A 54 5.07 -6.04 -5.15
CA TRP A 54 4.48 -6.01 -6.49
C TRP A 54 2.97 -6.20 -6.45
N PRO A 55 2.15 -5.18 -6.80
CA PRO A 55 0.70 -5.32 -6.84
C PRO A 55 0.27 -6.14 -8.05
N LEU A 56 -0.59 -7.14 -7.83
CA LEU A 56 -1.14 -8.02 -8.85
C LEU A 56 -2.66 -8.10 -8.72
N PHE A 57 -3.34 -8.06 -9.86
CA PHE A 57 -4.79 -8.17 -9.93
C PHE A 57 -5.20 -9.59 -10.31
N VAL A 58 -6.17 -10.14 -9.59
CA VAL A 58 -6.63 -11.52 -9.73
C VAL A 58 -8.06 -11.55 -10.27
N CYS A 59 -8.34 -12.41 -11.23
CA CYS A 59 -9.67 -12.67 -11.78
C CYS A 59 -9.97 -14.16 -11.84
N GLU A 60 -11.25 -14.51 -11.93
CA GLU A 60 -11.69 -15.90 -12.11
C GLU A 60 -11.29 -16.45 -13.48
N GLY A 61 -11.29 -17.78 -13.57
CA GLY A 61 -11.07 -18.54 -14.79
C GLY A 61 -9.73 -19.27 -14.82
N THR A 62 -9.38 -19.78 -15.99
CA THR A 62 -8.14 -20.53 -16.23
C THR A 62 -7.46 -20.03 -17.49
N ASN A 63 -6.15 -19.86 -17.44
CA ASN A 63 -5.31 -19.36 -18.54
C ASN A 63 -5.72 -17.96 -19.04
N ILE A 64 -6.21 -17.11 -18.11
CA ILE A 64 -6.69 -15.75 -18.44
C ILE A 64 -5.64 -14.71 -18.10
N TYR A 65 -5.41 -13.81 -19.06
CA TYR A 65 -4.79 -12.52 -18.89
C TYR A 65 -5.72 -11.45 -19.47
N GLU A 66 -6.30 -10.60 -18.63
CA GLU A 66 -7.21 -9.53 -19.04
C GLU A 66 -6.52 -8.17 -18.87
N PRO A 67 -6.10 -7.49 -19.96
CA PRO A 67 -5.48 -6.17 -19.87
C PRO A 67 -6.41 -5.14 -19.21
N ILE A 68 -5.82 -4.24 -18.39
CA ILE A 68 -6.54 -3.11 -17.81
C ILE A 68 -6.28 -1.88 -18.69
N ALA A 69 -7.32 -1.39 -19.37
CA ALA A 69 -7.18 -0.33 -20.36
C ALA A 69 -6.58 0.96 -19.82
N SER A 70 -6.91 1.31 -18.57
CA SER A 70 -6.38 2.49 -17.88
C SER A 70 -4.99 2.31 -17.25
N MET A 71 -4.41 1.08 -17.33
CA MET A 71 -3.08 0.74 -16.81
C MET A 71 -2.25 0.01 -17.88
N PRO A 72 -1.64 0.71 -18.85
CA PRO A 72 -0.88 0.09 -19.92
C PRO A 72 0.21 -0.88 -19.41
N GLY A 73 0.21 -2.11 -19.90
CA GLY A 73 1.15 -3.16 -19.48
C GLY A 73 0.77 -3.90 -18.21
N VAL A 74 -0.34 -3.55 -17.56
CA VAL A 74 -0.89 -4.24 -16.39
C VAL A 74 -2.18 -4.96 -16.77
N GLY A 75 -2.37 -6.15 -16.20
CA GLY A 75 -3.59 -6.94 -16.42
C GLY A 75 -4.00 -7.73 -15.19
N ARG A 76 -5.18 -8.31 -15.27
CA ARG A 76 -5.70 -9.26 -14.30
C ARG A 76 -5.30 -10.66 -14.72
N HIS A 77 -4.99 -11.48 -13.76
CA HIS A 77 -4.50 -12.85 -13.97
C HIS A 77 -5.44 -13.84 -13.31
N SER A 78 -5.79 -14.93 -14.00
CA SER A 78 -6.32 -16.12 -13.32
C SER A 78 -5.25 -16.72 -12.41
N ILE A 79 -5.65 -17.55 -11.44
CA ILE A 79 -4.73 -18.07 -10.40
C ILE A 79 -3.52 -18.81 -11.02
N ASP A 80 -3.73 -19.62 -12.06
CA ASP A 80 -2.63 -20.29 -12.77
C ASP A 80 -1.63 -19.29 -13.38
N LYS A 81 -2.10 -18.18 -13.95
CA LYS A 81 -1.24 -17.09 -14.46
C LYS A 81 -0.63 -16.26 -13.34
N LEU A 82 -1.30 -16.10 -12.21
CA LEU A 82 -0.75 -15.46 -11.02
C LEU A 82 0.48 -16.21 -10.50
N ILE A 83 0.48 -17.55 -10.52
CA ILE A 83 1.62 -18.39 -10.14
C ILE A 83 2.84 -18.09 -11.04
N GLU A 84 2.64 -17.84 -12.33
CA GLU A 84 3.72 -17.43 -13.23
C GLU A 84 4.31 -16.05 -12.82
N GLN A 85 3.46 -15.09 -12.40
CA GLN A 85 3.93 -13.79 -11.92
C GLN A 85 4.62 -13.91 -10.55
N ALA A 86 4.12 -14.74 -9.64
CA ALA A 86 4.76 -15.02 -8.36
C ALA A 86 6.17 -15.61 -8.56
N LYS A 87 6.32 -16.57 -9.49
CA LYS A 87 7.62 -17.08 -9.89
C LYS A 87 8.57 -15.99 -10.40
N ARG A 88 8.04 -15.05 -11.19
CA ARG A 88 8.82 -13.92 -11.70
C ARG A 88 9.24 -12.96 -10.59
N ALA A 89 8.36 -12.70 -9.59
CA ALA A 89 8.71 -11.90 -8.43
C ALA A 89 9.91 -12.50 -7.67
N VAL A 90 9.87 -13.80 -7.39
CA VAL A 90 10.97 -14.54 -6.75
C VAL A 90 12.26 -14.43 -7.58
N GLN A 91 12.20 -14.65 -8.90
CA GLN A 91 13.37 -14.56 -9.80
C GLN A 91 13.98 -13.15 -9.83
N LEU A 92 13.18 -12.12 -9.67
CA LEU A 92 13.62 -10.72 -9.61
C LEU A 92 14.11 -10.29 -8.22
N GLY A 93 13.98 -11.14 -7.21
CA GLY A 93 14.33 -10.83 -5.82
C GLY A 93 13.33 -9.89 -5.14
N ILE A 94 12.10 -9.78 -5.66
CA ILE A 94 11.01 -9.04 -5.01
C ILE A 94 10.44 -9.89 -3.88
N PRO A 95 10.46 -9.41 -2.60
CA PRO A 95 10.15 -10.25 -1.45
C PRO A 95 8.66 -10.49 -1.23
N ALA A 96 7.79 -9.64 -1.77
CA ALA A 96 6.35 -9.74 -1.53
C ALA A 96 5.52 -9.28 -2.72
N ILE A 97 4.32 -9.85 -2.84
CA ILE A 97 3.28 -9.43 -3.77
C ILE A 97 2.04 -8.96 -3.01
N ALA A 98 1.31 -7.99 -3.58
CA ALA A 98 0.03 -7.54 -3.03
C ALA A 98 -1.11 -7.96 -3.97
N LEU A 99 -2.14 -8.63 -3.44
CA LEU A 99 -3.21 -9.23 -4.21
C LEU A 99 -4.50 -8.41 -4.14
N PHE A 100 -5.09 -8.12 -5.30
CA PHE A 100 -6.34 -7.36 -5.45
C PHE A 100 -7.32 -8.12 -6.35
N PRO A 101 -8.55 -8.43 -5.88
CA PRO A 101 -9.51 -9.20 -6.66
C PRO A 101 -10.29 -8.34 -7.65
N LYS A 102 -10.65 -8.92 -8.78
CA LYS A 102 -11.82 -8.52 -9.55
C LYS A 102 -12.96 -9.50 -9.24
N THR A 103 -13.76 -9.17 -8.25
CA THR A 103 -14.92 -9.97 -7.86
C THR A 103 -15.98 -9.91 -8.97
N PRO A 104 -16.54 -11.05 -9.41
CA PRO A 104 -17.68 -11.08 -10.34
C PRO A 104 -18.87 -10.29 -9.79
N GLU A 105 -19.58 -9.59 -10.68
CA GLU A 105 -20.73 -8.77 -10.28
C GLU A 105 -21.83 -9.58 -9.58
N ALA A 106 -22.00 -10.86 -9.96
CA ALA A 106 -22.98 -11.76 -9.35
C ALA A 106 -22.69 -12.10 -7.87
N LEU A 107 -21.46 -11.95 -7.43
CA LEU A 107 -21.02 -12.21 -6.05
C LEU A 107 -20.98 -10.94 -5.19
N LYS A 108 -21.15 -9.77 -5.80
CA LYS A 108 -21.21 -8.50 -5.07
C LYS A 108 -22.56 -8.31 -4.41
N THR A 109 -22.55 -7.88 -3.16
CA THR A 109 -23.76 -7.62 -2.37
C THR A 109 -23.64 -6.28 -1.65
N ALA A 110 -24.76 -5.73 -1.16
CA ALA A 110 -24.72 -4.49 -0.38
C ALA A 110 -23.85 -4.60 0.90
N ASN A 111 -23.70 -5.81 1.43
CA ASN A 111 -22.94 -6.06 2.66
C ASN A 111 -21.54 -6.64 2.40
N GLY A 112 -21.15 -6.82 1.12
CA GLY A 112 -19.83 -7.36 0.78
C GLY A 112 -19.57 -8.76 1.31
N THR A 113 -20.58 -9.64 1.34
CA THR A 113 -20.53 -10.97 1.98
C THR A 113 -19.44 -11.87 1.42
N GLU A 114 -19.04 -11.68 0.17
CA GLU A 114 -17.95 -12.43 -0.45
C GLU A 114 -16.59 -12.13 0.19
N ALA A 115 -16.41 -10.97 0.83
CA ALA A 115 -15.16 -10.61 1.53
C ALA A 115 -14.82 -11.59 2.68
N VAL A 116 -15.83 -12.19 3.31
CA VAL A 116 -15.67 -13.12 4.43
C VAL A 116 -15.88 -14.60 4.04
N ASN A 117 -16.09 -14.87 2.76
CA ASN A 117 -16.17 -16.23 2.23
C ASN A 117 -14.75 -16.85 2.21
N LYS A 118 -14.53 -17.95 2.96
CA LYS A 118 -13.24 -18.66 3.04
C LYS A 118 -12.81 -19.29 1.71
N GLY A 119 -13.74 -19.47 0.77
CA GLY A 119 -13.50 -19.95 -0.59
C GLY A 119 -13.45 -18.83 -1.63
N ASN A 120 -13.35 -17.57 -1.24
CA ASN A 120 -13.28 -16.47 -2.21
C ASN A 120 -11.97 -16.51 -3.03
N LEU A 121 -11.99 -15.85 -4.17
CA LEU A 121 -10.90 -15.80 -5.14
C LEU A 121 -9.52 -15.45 -4.52
N ILE A 122 -9.48 -14.51 -3.57
CA ILE A 122 -8.21 -14.11 -2.93
C ILE A 122 -7.71 -15.17 -1.97
N CYS A 123 -8.59 -15.79 -1.19
CA CYS A 123 -8.21 -16.89 -0.29
C CYS A 123 -7.65 -18.10 -1.06
N GLU A 124 -8.25 -18.42 -2.21
CA GLU A 124 -7.72 -19.46 -3.11
C GLU A 124 -6.36 -19.06 -3.68
N ALA A 125 -6.22 -17.83 -4.19
CA ALA A 125 -4.97 -17.31 -4.72
C ALA A 125 -3.85 -17.33 -3.67
N VAL A 126 -4.13 -16.94 -2.42
CA VAL A 126 -3.17 -17.00 -1.30
C VAL A 126 -2.69 -18.43 -1.07
N ARG A 127 -3.60 -19.40 -0.97
CA ARG A 127 -3.25 -20.82 -0.73
C ARG A 127 -2.38 -21.37 -1.85
N GLU A 128 -2.76 -21.11 -3.10
CA GLU A 128 -2.02 -21.60 -4.27
C GLU A 128 -0.62 -20.97 -4.38
N VAL A 129 -0.50 -19.66 -4.15
CA VAL A 129 0.81 -18.98 -4.16
C VAL A 129 1.68 -19.48 -3.01
N LYS A 130 1.14 -19.60 -1.79
CA LYS A 130 1.88 -20.12 -0.63
C LYS A 130 2.29 -21.58 -0.81
N GLY A 131 1.46 -22.39 -1.45
CA GLY A 131 1.80 -23.77 -1.79
C GLY A 131 2.96 -23.86 -2.77
N ALA A 132 3.04 -22.96 -3.76
CA ALA A 132 4.09 -22.94 -4.77
C ALA A 132 5.36 -22.19 -4.31
N PHE A 133 5.24 -21.13 -3.53
CA PHE A 133 6.32 -20.24 -3.09
C PHE A 133 6.16 -19.86 -1.60
N PRO A 134 6.45 -20.77 -0.64
CA PRO A 134 6.23 -20.54 0.79
C PRO A 134 6.93 -19.28 1.35
N GLU A 135 8.10 -18.94 0.81
CA GLU A 135 8.93 -17.82 1.26
C GLU A 135 8.50 -16.46 0.65
N LEU A 136 7.65 -16.45 -0.38
CA LEU A 136 7.16 -15.21 -0.96
C LEU A 136 6.10 -14.59 -0.04
N GLY A 137 6.34 -13.35 0.41
CA GLY A 137 5.40 -12.61 1.23
C GLY A 137 4.12 -12.27 0.46
N ILE A 138 2.96 -12.45 1.09
CA ILE A 138 1.66 -12.07 0.52
C ILE A 138 1.03 -10.98 1.36
N VAL A 139 0.71 -9.86 0.71
CA VAL A 139 -0.05 -8.74 1.24
C VAL A 139 -1.47 -8.82 0.70
N CYS A 140 -2.47 -8.80 1.58
CA CYS A 140 -3.87 -8.77 1.17
C CYS A 140 -4.54 -7.47 1.63
N ASP A 141 -5.22 -6.83 0.70
CA ASP A 141 -6.03 -5.65 0.97
C ASP A 141 -7.26 -6.02 1.82
N VAL A 142 -7.58 -5.19 2.82
CA VAL A 142 -8.78 -5.31 3.62
C VAL A 142 -9.62 -4.07 3.42
N ALA A 143 -10.64 -4.20 2.61
CA ALA A 143 -11.64 -3.20 2.27
C ALA A 143 -12.84 -3.90 1.59
N LEU A 144 -14.01 -3.28 1.59
CA LEU A 144 -15.21 -3.90 1.05
C LEU A 144 -15.52 -3.48 -0.39
N ASP A 145 -14.88 -2.47 -0.95
CA ASP A 145 -15.19 -1.95 -2.28
C ASP A 145 -15.05 -2.96 -3.43
N PRO A 146 -14.19 -4.00 -3.40
CA PRO A 146 -14.21 -5.05 -4.41
C PRO A 146 -15.42 -5.99 -4.31
N TYR A 147 -16.09 -6.02 -3.16
CA TYR A 147 -17.14 -7.00 -2.81
C TYR A 147 -18.54 -6.37 -2.68
N THR A 148 -18.61 -5.04 -2.60
CA THR A 148 -19.89 -4.33 -2.53
C THR A 148 -20.46 -4.01 -3.92
N ASP A 149 -21.78 -4.10 -4.07
CA ASP A 149 -22.49 -3.77 -5.32
C ASP A 149 -22.55 -2.26 -5.57
N HIS A 150 -22.36 -1.45 -4.55
CA HIS A 150 -22.29 0.02 -4.61
C HIS A 150 -20.84 0.58 -4.70
N GLY A 151 -19.80 -0.26 -4.54
CA GLY A 151 -18.40 0.12 -4.72
C GLY A 151 -17.80 1.00 -3.61
N HIS A 152 -18.44 1.16 -2.45
CA HIS A 152 -17.88 1.81 -1.29
C HIS A 152 -17.07 0.83 -0.42
N ASP A 153 -16.09 1.37 0.33
CA ASP A 153 -15.19 0.59 1.19
C ASP A 153 -15.87 0.09 2.48
N GLY A 154 -17.11 0.49 2.76
CA GLY A 154 -17.86 0.12 3.95
C GLY A 154 -19.35 -0.03 3.70
N LEU A 155 -20.08 -0.49 4.73
CA LEU A 155 -21.53 -0.63 4.71
C LEU A 155 -22.23 0.72 4.62
N LEU A 156 -23.39 0.75 3.96
CA LEU A 156 -24.22 1.95 3.86
C LEU A 156 -25.46 1.84 4.75
N ASP A 157 -25.84 2.96 5.40
CA ASP A 157 -27.13 3.13 6.03
C ASP A 157 -28.24 3.40 4.99
N LYS A 158 -29.47 3.54 5.44
CA LYS A 158 -30.63 3.85 4.58
C LYS A 158 -30.53 5.20 3.85
N ALA A 159 -29.70 6.10 4.35
CA ALA A 159 -29.45 7.42 3.76
C ALA A 159 -28.25 7.42 2.79
N GLY A 160 -27.55 6.29 2.66
CA GLY A 160 -26.36 6.14 1.80
C GLY A 160 -25.06 6.61 2.47
N HIS A 161 -25.03 6.79 3.78
CA HIS A 161 -23.81 7.12 4.52
C HIS A 161 -23.10 5.85 4.96
N ILE A 162 -21.77 5.89 4.97
CA ILE A 162 -20.94 4.79 5.45
C ILE A 162 -21.04 4.68 6.97
N VAL A 163 -21.34 3.47 7.45
CA VAL A 163 -21.45 3.12 8.86
C VAL A 163 -20.11 2.55 9.33
N ASN A 164 -19.43 3.28 10.23
CA ASN A 164 -18.08 2.91 10.70
C ASN A 164 -18.08 1.56 11.43
N ASP A 165 -18.77 1.46 12.55
CA ASP A 165 -18.61 0.34 13.51
C ASP A 165 -19.01 -1.00 12.90
N ALA A 166 -20.15 -1.07 12.24
CA ALA A 166 -20.60 -2.27 11.55
C ALA A 166 -19.67 -2.66 10.39
N THR A 167 -19.02 -1.69 9.75
CA THR A 167 -17.99 -1.96 8.74
C THR A 167 -16.77 -2.59 9.38
N VAL A 168 -16.28 -2.04 10.50
CA VAL A 168 -15.10 -2.57 11.22
C VAL A 168 -15.31 -4.04 11.61
N GLU A 169 -16.52 -4.43 12.05
CA GLU A 169 -16.83 -5.84 12.37
C GLU A 169 -16.59 -6.77 11.17
N ILE A 170 -17.02 -6.36 9.97
CA ILE A 170 -16.80 -7.17 8.74
C ILE A 170 -15.34 -7.16 8.32
N LEU A 171 -14.64 -6.02 8.43
CA LEU A 171 -13.21 -5.94 8.12
C LEU A 171 -12.36 -6.83 9.03
N VAL A 172 -12.72 -6.94 10.29
CA VAL A 172 -12.10 -7.88 11.25
C VAL A 172 -12.29 -9.32 10.79
N GLU A 173 -13.48 -9.68 10.34
CA GLU A 173 -13.77 -11.03 9.84
C GLU A 173 -13.11 -11.33 8.50
N GLN A 174 -13.03 -10.32 7.60
CA GLN A 174 -12.25 -10.40 6.37
C GLN A 174 -10.76 -10.65 6.67
N ALA A 175 -10.19 -9.89 7.61
CA ALA A 175 -8.79 -10.07 8.01
C ALA A 175 -8.53 -11.46 8.60
N ARG A 176 -9.45 -12.00 9.41
CA ARG A 176 -9.40 -13.38 9.91
C ARG A 176 -9.38 -14.39 8.77
N THR A 177 -10.30 -14.24 7.83
CA THR A 177 -10.45 -15.14 6.67
C THR A 177 -9.17 -15.17 5.82
N LEU A 178 -8.54 -14.02 5.61
CA LEU A 178 -7.28 -13.91 4.88
C LEU A 178 -6.09 -14.50 5.65
N ALA A 179 -6.03 -14.29 6.97
CA ALA A 179 -5.00 -14.89 7.83
C ALA A 179 -5.10 -16.42 7.84
N GLU A 180 -6.31 -16.97 7.92
CA GLU A 180 -6.58 -18.41 7.83
C GLU A 180 -6.18 -19.00 6.46
N ALA A 181 -6.25 -18.20 5.39
CA ALA A 181 -5.80 -18.61 4.06
C ALA A 181 -4.26 -18.63 3.93
N GLY A 182 -3.51 -18.02 4.86
CA GLY A 182 -2.05 -17.97 4.87
C GLY A 182 -1.45 -16.63 4.43
N CYS A 183 -2.22 -15.53 4.49
CA CYS A 183 -1.72 -14.18 4.23
C CYS A 183 -0.70 -13.76 5.30
N ASP A 184 0.42 -13.15 4.89
CA ASP A 184 1.47 -12.71 5.81
C ASP A 184 1.22 -11.29 6.34
N ILE A 185 0.60 -10.43 5.53
CA ILE A 185 0.42 -9.00 5.83
C ILE A 185 -1.01 -8.58 5.49
N ILE A 186 -1.75 -8.17 6.50
CA ILE A 186 -3.08 -7.58 6.37
C ILE A 186 -2.94 -6.07 6.13
N ALA A 187 -3.49 -5.57 5.04
CA ALA A 187 -3.32 -4.18 4.62
C ALA A 187 -4.67 -3.41 4.58
N PRO A 188 -5.20 -2.96 5.74
CA PRO A 188 -6.48 -2.26 5.77
C PRO A 188 -6.41 -0.91 5.04
N SER A 189 -7.23 -0.76 4.01
CA SER A 189 -7.26 0.39 3.12
C SER A 189 -8.59 1.16 3.11
N ASP A 190 -9.53 0.72 3.91
CA ASP A 190 -10.93 1.17 3.96
C ASP A 190 -11.14 2.56 4.56
N MET A 191 -10.27 3.00 5.46
CA MET A 191 -10.32 4.29 6.19
C MET A 191 -11.35 4.36 7.33
N MET A 192 -11.80 3.24 7.88
CA MET A 192 -12.66 3.25 9.07
C MET A 192 -11.84 3.53 10.34
N ASP A 193 -12.45 4.24 11.29
CA ASP A 193 -11.83 4.54 12.58
C ASP A 193 -11.76 3.29 13.47
N GLY A 194 -10.62 3.07 14.13
CA GLY A 194 -10.42 1.96 15.06
C GLY A 194 -10.09 0.59 14.43
N ARG A 195 -10.17 0.44 13.10
CA ARG A 195 -9.99 -0.83 12.39
C ARG A 195 -8.67 -1.53 12.67
N VAL A 196 -7.57 -0.78 12.77
CA VAL A 196 -6.22 -1.36 12.99
C VAL A 196 -6.12 -2.06 14.33
N GLY A 197 -6.63 -1.40 15.39
CA GLY A 197 -6.70 -1.98 16.74
C GLY A 197 -7.58 -3.23 16.77
N ALA A 198 -8.80 -3.13 16.23
CA ALA A 198 -9.74 -4.26 16.20
C ALA A 198 -9.20 -5.48 15.42
N ILE A 199 -8.54 -5.25 14.28
CA ILE A 199 -7.87 -6.32 13.51
C ILE A 199 -6.73 -6.92 14.32
N ARG A 200 -5.90 -6.10 14.99
CA ARG A 200 -4.79 -6.62 15.81
C ARG A 200 -5.30 -7.48 16.96
N ASP A 201 -6.31 -7.01 17.69
CA ASP A 201 -6.92 -7.76 18.79
C ASP A 201 -7.47 -9.11 18.33
N MET A 202 -8.13 -9.14 17.17
CA MET A 202 -8.63 -10.38 16.57
C MET A 202 -7.49 -11.34 16.19
N LEU A 203 -6.44 -10.85 15.56
CA LEU A 203 -5.31 -11.68 15.15
C LEU A 203 -4.62 -12.32 16.37
N GLU A 204 -4.43 -11.58 17.47
CA GLU A 204 -3.90 -12.12 18.72
C GLU A 204 -4.84 -13.18 19.31
N ALA A 205 -6.13 -12.87 19.41
CA ALA A 205 -7.13 -13.78 19.98
C ALA A 205 -7.33 -15.05 19.14
N SER A 206 -7.05 -14.98 17.82
CA SER A 206 -7.19 -16.10 16.88
C SER A 206 -5.90 -16.89 16.65
N ASN A 207 -4.85 -16.64 17.45
CA ASN A 207 -3.54 -17.30 17.34
C ASN A 207 -2.79 -17.03 16.03
N PHE A 208 -2.91 -15.80 15.50
CA PHE A 208 -2.14 -15.27 14.36
C PHE A 208 -1.19 -14.14 14.78
N PRO A 209 -0.36 -14.28 15.84
CA PRO A 209 0.46 -13.18 16.36
C PRO A 209 1.53 -12.70 15.37
N ASN A 210 1.94 -13.55 14.45
CA ASN A 210 2.99 -13.25 13.46
C ASN A 210 2.46 -12.59 12.18
N VAL A 211 1.13 -12.53 11.97
CA VAL A 211 0.56 -11.82 10.84
C VAL A 211 0.72 -10.31 11.07
N MET A 212 1.39 -9.65 10.13
CA MET A 212 1.67 -8.21 10.20
C MET A 212 0.47 -7.38 9.74
N ILE A 213 0.43 -6.12 10.16
CA ILE A 213 -0.53 -5.14 9.65
C ILE A 213 0.24 -4.02 8.96
N MET A 214 -0.07 -3.78 7.68
CA MET A 214 0.42 -2.66 6.89
C MET A 214 -0.74 -1.72 6.57
N SER A 215 -1.03 -0.79 7.46
CA SER A 215 -2.17 0.13 7.29
C SER A 215 -1.89 1.20 6.25
N TYR A 216 -2.88 1.45 5.39
CA TYR A 216 -2.94 2.70 4.62
C TYR A 216 -3.28 3.84 5.57
N ALA A 217 -2.28 4.48 6.13
CA ALA A 217 -2.44 5.50 7.19
C ALA A 217 -3.22 6.73 6.74
N ALA A 218 -3.11 7.11 5.46
CA ALA A 218 -3.88 8.19 4.86
C ALA A 218 -4.10 7.94 3.36
N LYS A 219 -5.35 8.10 2.90
CA LYS A 219 -5.71 8.10 1.48
C LYS A 219 -6.35 9.45 1.14
N TYR A 220 -5.79 10.16 0.16
CA TYR A 220 -6.36 11.41 -0.34
C TYR A 220 -7.36 11.15 -1.46
N ALA A 221 -8.44 11.91 -1.51
CA ALA A 221 -9.34 11.92 -2.66
C ALA A 221 -8.58 12.47 -3.88
N SER A 222 -8.33 11.62 -4.88
CA SER A 222 -7.48 11.91 -6.03
C SER A 222 -7.99 11.25 -7.29
N ALA A 223 -7.76 11.90 -8.44
CA ALA A 223 -8.01 11.34 -9.78
C ALA A 223 -7.14 10.11 -10.08
N PHE A 224 -5.97 9.98 -9.43
CA PHE A 224 -5.08 8.82 -9.59
C PHE A 224 -5.70 7.48 -9.18
N TYR A 225 -6.80 7.48 -8.42
CA TYR A 225 -7.53 6.25 -8.10
C TYR A 225 -8.43 5.74 -9.23
N GLY A 226 -8.60 6.49 -10.33
CA GLY A 226 -9.38 6.05 -11.51
C GLY A 226 -8.94 4.68 -12.02
N PRO A 227 -7.65 4.53 -12.42
CA PRO A 227 -7.12 3.26 -12.93
C PRO A 227 -7.27 2.08 -11.96
N PHE A 228 -7.05 2.30 -10.66
CA PHE A 228 -7.21 1.26 -9.66
C PHE A 228 -8.68 0.79 -9.56
N ARG A 229 -9.65 1.71 -9.58
CA ARG A 229 -11.08 1.36 -9.58
C ARG A 229 -11.46 0.53 -10.81
N ASP A 230 -10.92 0.87 -11.97
CA ASP A 230 -11.12 0.07 -13.19
C ASP A 230 -10.52 -1.34 -13.00
N ALA A 231 -9.36 -1.45 -12.38
CA ALA A 231 -8.68 -2.72 -12.16
C ALA A 231 -9.49 -3.69 -11.29
N VAL A 232 -10.09 -3.20 -10.19
CA VAL A 232 -10.89 -4.02 -9.25
C VAL A 232 -12.39 -4.03 -9.59
N GLY A 233 -12.82 -3.26 -10.61
CA GLY A 233 -14.22 -3.19 -11.02
C GLY A 233 -15.16 -2.50 -10.02
N ALA A 234 -14.63 -1.55 -9.21
CA ALA A 234 -15.39 -0.86 -8.16
C ALA A 234 -15.92 0.53 -8.57
N GLY A 235 -15.81 0.91 -9.84
CA GLY A 235 -15.93 2.33 -10.26
C GLY A 235 -17.29 2.86 -10.66
N SER A 236 -18.28 2.02 -10.95
CA SER A 236 -19.44 2.46 -11.76
C SER A 236 -20.66 2.99 -10.99
N LYS A 237 -20.72 2.83 -9.66
CA LYS A 237 -21.96 3.09 -8.89
C LYS A 237 -21.78 4.09 -7.74
N LEU A 238 -20.63 4.74 -7.62
CA LEU A 238 -20.38 5.76 -6.59
C LEU A 238 -21.26 6.99 -6.85
N GLY A 239 -21.99 7.46 -5.83
CA GLY A 239 -22.76 8.70 -5.90
C GLY A 239 -21.90 9.94 -6.13
N GLY A 240 -22.52 11.14 -6.23
CA GLY A 240 -21.87 12.40 -6.61
C GLY A 240 -20.64 12.80 -5.79
N ASP A 241 -20.58 12.45 -4.50
CA ASP A 241 -19.43 12.71 -3.62
C ASP A 241 -18.35 11.62 -3.69
N GLY A 242 -18.65 10.50 -4.32
CA GLY A 242 -17.71 9.37 -4.44
C GLY A 242 -17.18 8.91 -3.09
N LYS A 243 -15.85 8.75 -2.95
CA LYS A 243 -15.18 8.34 -1.69
C LYS A 243 -14.70 9.51 -0.82
N LYS A 244 -15.11 10.75 -1.09
CA LYS A 244 -14.70 11.93 -0.30
C LYS A 244 -15.03 11.83 1.21
N PRO A 245 -16.16 11.23 1.63
CA PRO A 245 -16.48 11.12 3.05
C PRO A 245 -15.46 10.32 3.88
N ILE A 246 -14.71 9.41 3.24
CA ILE A 246 -13.73 8.54 3.91
C ILE A 246 -12.28 8.81 3.49
N ARG A 247 -12.04 9.73 2.55
CA ARG A 247 -10.70 10.08 2.08
C ARG A 247 -10.36 11.51 2.44
N TRP A 248 -9.09 11.72 2.80
CA TRP A 248 -8.57 13.05 3.05
C TRP A 248 -8.68 13.92 1.81
N ILE A 249 -9.07 15.18 2.01
CA ILE A 249 -8.96 16.22 0.98
C ILE A 249 -7.73 17.09 1.27
N PRO A 250 -7.05 17.63 0.23
CA PRO A 250 -5.79 18.39 0.43
C PRO A 250 -5.90 19.59 1.37
N GLN A 251 -7.10 20.13 1.56
CA GLN A 251 -7.37 21.27 2.41
C GLN A 251 -7.42 20.92 3.91
N ILE A 252 -7.53 19.64 4.26
CA ILE A 252 -7.52 19.20 5.66
C ILE A 252 -6.08 18.96 6.07
N VAL A 253 -5.56 19.79 6.97
CA VAL A 253 -4.25 19.56 7.60
C VAL A 253 -4.38 18.40 8.57
N MET A 254 -3.57 17.37 8.40
CA MET A 254 -3.49 16.25 9.34
C MET A 254 -3.10 16.80 10.73
N LYS A 255 -4.02 16.78 11.68
CA LYS A 255 -3.64 16.92 13.09
C LYS A 255 -2.94 15.60 13.48
N PRO A 256 -1.79 15.66 14.21
CA PRO A 256 -1.20 14.44 14.74
C PRO A 256 -2.27 13.72 15.55
N CYS A 257 -2.47 12.43 15.28
CA CYS A 257 -3.29 11.59 16.15
C CYS A 257 -2.67 11.67 17.54
N ALA A 258 -3.43 12.13 18.54
CA ALA A 258 -3.07 11.96 19.92
C ALA A 258 -2.88 10.43 20.13
N ARG A 259 -1.69 10.06 20.62
CA ARG A 259 -1.36 8.68 20.99
C ARG A 259 -2.21 8.26 22.18
#